data_f37ca354bac7389d32153594eda68ee0
#
_entry.id   f37ca354bac7389d32153594eda68ee0
#
_cell.length_a   1.000
_cell.length_b   1.000
_cell.length_c   1.000
_cell.angle_alpha   90.00
_cell.angle_beta   90.00
_cell.angle_gamma   90.00
#
_symmetry.space_group_name_H-M   'P 1'
#
loop_
_entity.id
_entity.type
_entity.pdbx_description
1 polymer ?
#
loop_
_entity_poly.entity_id
_entity_poly.type
_entity_poly.pdbx_seq_one_letter_code
_entity_poly.pdbx_strand_id
1 'polypeptide(L)'
;TVAGEIEKSLKSILKEEINLVNSGRTDRGVHALKQVSNFLTKVKIPAERLQYALSKALPKDINLLGLEEVEEDFNARFSAKWRSYIYKLSSKKDIFQRNRVMFVKEDIDIEKLNKILSVLKGQHDFGSFRKADCGAQSGIREIYEIYAYKSNDEIHIYLKANSFLKSMVRIIVGSALSVYFGEKSEDYLINKLKNPDMQENGKIMAEPQGLYLYEVEY
;
A
#
# COMPACT_ATOMS: atom_id res chain seq x y z
N THR A 1 11.14 -9.38 7.88
CA THR A 1 9.99 -8.50 7.55
C THR A 1 9.76 -7.55 8.71
N VAL A 2 9.14 -6.38 8.45
CA VAL A 2 8.76 -5.43 9.52
C VAL A 2 7.91 -6.12 10.58
N ALA A 3 6.88 -6.87 10.20
CA ALA A 3 6.06 -7.63 11.14
C ALA A 3 6.89 -8.58 12.01
N GLY A 4 7.80 -9.35 11.41
CA GLY A 4 8.66 -10.27 12.18
C GLY A 4 9.62 -9.58 13.17
N GLU A 5 10.10 -8.36 12.86
CA GLU A 5 10.91 -7.58 13.82
C GLU A 5 10.06 -7.07 14.99
N ILE A 6 8.81 -6.67 14.72
CA ILE A 6 7.87 -6.28 15.77
C ILE A 6 7.51 -7.49 16.67
N GLU A 7 7.16 -8.64 16.07
CA GLU A 7 6.87 -9.89 16.79
C GLU A 7 8.04 -10.31 17.68
N LYS A 8 9.27 -10.26 17.14
CA LYS A 8 10.50 -10.57 17.90
C LYS A 8 10.70 -9.62 19.08
N SER A 9 10.45 -8.32 18.89
CA SER A 9 10.59 -7.32 19.94
C SER A 9 9.52 -7.53 21.03
N LEU A 10 8.26 -7.75 20.64
CA LEU A 10 7.16 -8.05 21.56
C LEU A 10 7.43 -9.34 22.34
N LYS A 11 7.86 -10.42 21.67
CA LYS A 11 8.25 -11.68 22.33
C LYS A 11 9.35 -11.47 23.38
N SER A 12 10.34 -10.63 23.07
CA SER A 12 11.40 -10.33 24.03
C SER A 12 10.91 -9.58 25.26
N ILE A 13 9.93 -8.67 25.10
CA ILE A 13 9.38 -7.84 26.18
C ILE A 13 8.37 -8.65 27.00
N LEU A 14 7.42 -9.29 26.34
CA LEU A 14 6.29 -9.97 26.97
C LEU A 14 6.61 -11.40 27.42
N LYS A 15 7.71 -11.99 26.93
CA LYS A 15 8.11 -13.40 27.19
C LYS A 15 7.08 -14.43 26.73
N GLU A 16 6.30 -14.10 25.70
CA GLU A 16 5.32 -15.01 25.07
C GLU A 16 5.38 -14.91 23.55
N GLU A 17 4.86 -15.91 22.84
CA GLU A 17 4.75 -15.88 21.39
C GLU A 17 3.62 -14.92 20.98
N ILE A 18 3.95 -13.99 20.10
CA ILE A 18 3.02 -12.99 19.58
C ILE A 18 2.83 -13.20 18.09
N ASN A 19 1.59 -13.19 17.65
CA ASN A 19 1.21 -13.19 16.23
C ASN A 19 0.52 -11.87 15.90
N LEU A 20 1.09 -11.11 14.96
CA LEU A 20 0.52 -9.86 14.50
C LEU A 20 -0.53 -10.09 13.40
N VAL A 21 -1.69 -9.48 13.58
CA VAL A 21 -2.67 -9.28 12.51
C VAL A 21 -2.48 -7.89 11.94
N ASN A 22 -2.04 -7.79 10.70
CA ASN A 22 -1.76 -6.52 10.04
C ASN A 22 -2.95 -6.08 9.17
N SER A 23 -3.21 -4.78 9.07
CA SER A 23 -4.28 -4.21 8.21
C SER A 23 -4.13 -4.56 6.73
N GLY A 24 -2.91 -4.80 6.27
CA GLY A 24 -2.58 -5.24 4.92
C GLY A 24 -1.13 -5.69 4.81
N ARG A 25 -0.87 -6.54 3.83
CA ARG A 25 0.51 -6.92 3.48
C ARG A 25 1.07 -5.91 2.49
N THR A 26 2.31 -5.52 2.69
CA THR A 26 3.09 -4.71 1.74
C THR A 26 4.15 -5.58 1.08
N ASP A 27 4.42 -5.36 -0.21
CA ASP A 27 5.51 -6.03 -0.92
C ASP A 27 6.88 -5.55 -0.37
N ARG A 28 7.93 -6.35 -0.59
CA ARG A 28 9.29 -5.93 -0.26
C ARG A 28 9.64 -4.62 -0.97
N GLY A 29 10.18 -3.65 -0.22
CA GLY A 29 10.54 -2.32 -0.70
C GLY A 29 9.40 -1.30 -0.72
N VAL A 30 8.18 -1.70 -0.34
CA VAL A 30 7.03 -0.80 -0.13
C VAL A 30 7.10 -0.22 1.29
N HIS A 31 6.78 1.06 1.41
CA HIS A 31 6.76 1.79 2.68
C HIS A 31 5.37 1.82 3.32
N ALA A 32 5.33 2.14 4.61
CA ALA A 32 4.07 2.43 5.29
C ALA A 32 4.28 3.65 6.21
N LEU A 33 3.37 4.61 6.12
CA LEU A 33 3.34 5.78 7.01
C LEU A 33 2.46 5.50 8.23
N LYS A 34 1.34 4.78 8.04
CA LYS A 34 0.39 4.44 9.11
C LYS A 34 -0.10 2.99 8.97
N GLN A 35 0.81 2.01 9.07
CA GLN A 35 0.39 0.61 9.18
C GLN A 35 -0.23 0.38 10.54
N VAL A 36 -1.34 -0.36 10.59
CA VAL A 36 -1.98 -0.77 11.83
C VAL A 36 -1.88 -2.28 11.98
N SER A 37 -1.59 -2.71 13.19
CA SER A 37 -1.51 -4.13 13.55
C SER A 37 -2.10 -4.34 14.94
N ASN A 38 -2.78 -5.46 15.15
CA ASN A 38 -3.18 -5.88 16.49
C ASN A 38 -2.61 -7.25 16.86
N PHE A 39 -2.56 -7.52 18.14
CA PHE A 39 -2.17 -8.81 18.71
C PHE A 39 -2.89 -9.04 20.03
N LEU A 40 -2.93 -10.28 20.48
CA LEU A 40 -3.42 -10.67 21.80
C LEU A 40 -2.25 -10.98 22.70
N THR A 41 -2.36 -10.59 23.97
CA THR A 41 -1.39 -10.91 25.04
C THR A 41 -2.12 -11.25 26.33
N LYS A 42 -1.56 -12.17 27.11
CA LYS A 42 -2.02 -12.51 28.46
C LYS A 42 -1.33 -11.66 29.53
N VAL A 43 -0.27 -10.96 29.16
CA VAL A 43 0.53 -10.16 30.09
C VAL A 43 -0.19 -8.85 30.36
N LYS A 44 -0.51 -8.62 31.64
CA LYS A 44 -1.09 -7.35 32.10
C LYS A 44 0.01 -6.29 32.21
N ILE A 45 0.12 -5.44 31.23
CA ILE A 45 1.06 -4.32 31.17
C ILE A 45 0.33 -3.08 30.67
N PRO A 46 0.44 -1.92 31.33
CA PRO A 46 -0.14 -0.68 30.80
C PRO A 46 0.35 -0.34 29.39
N ALA A 47 -0.55 0.10 28.53
CA ALA A 47 -0.24 0.41 27.11
C ALA A 47 0.95 1.36 26.96
N GLU A 48 1.03 2.40 27.79
CA GLU A 48 2.12 3.39 27.74
C GLU A 48 3.48 2.78 28.08
N ARG A 49 3.51 1.83 29.04
CA ARG A 49 4.76 1.11 29.38
C ARG A 49 5.21 0.19 28.26
N LEU A 50 4.27 -0.52 27.64
CA LEU A 50 4.56 -1.39 26.51
C LEU A 50 5.00 -0.56 25.30
N GLN A 51 4.31 0.55 25.02
CA GLN A 51 4.69 1.48 23.95
C GLN A 51 6.12 1.98 24.13
N TYR A 52 6.48 2.42 25.34
CA TYR A 52 7.83 2.87 25.64
C TYR A 52 8.87 1.77 25.44
N ALA A 53 8.64 0.58 25.99
CA ALA A 53 9.54 -0.55 25.85
C ALA A 53 9.71 -0.98 24.39
N LEU A 54 8.61 -1.09 23.65
CA LEU A 54 8.61 -1.48 22.24
C LEU A 54 9.32 -0.44 21.37
N SER A 55 9.08 0.85 21.57
CA SER A 55 9.76 1.92 20.81
C SER A 55 11.28 1.91 20.99
N LYS A 56 11.79 1.42 22.12
CA LYS A 56 13.22 1.27 22.38
C LYS A 56 13.81 -0.02 21.79
N ALA A 57 12.99 -1.05 21.65
CA ALA A 57 13.42 -2.36 21.15
C ALA A 57 13.37 -2.47 19.62
N LEU A 58 12.59 -1.62 18.95
CA LEU A 58 12.44 -1.65 17.50
C LEU A 58 13.70 -1.14 16.76
N PRO A 59 14.01 -1.71 15.58
CA PRO A 59 15.02 -1.17 14.68
C PRO A 59 14.72 0.29 14.28
N LYS A 60 15.77 1.04 13.94
CA LYS A 60 15.66 2.49 13.63
C LYS A 60 14.79 2.85 12.43
N ASP A 61 14.52 1.89 11.55
CA ASP A 61 13.67 2.04 10.37
C ASP A 61 12.19 1.67 10.63
N ILE A 62 11.86 1.31 11.90
CA ILE A 62 10.49 1.06 12.35
C ILE A 62 10.16 2.05 13.48
N ASN A 63 9.21 2.94 13.20
CA ASN A 63 8.73 3.91 14.18
C ASN A 63 7.34 3.52 14.69
N LEU A 64 7.19 3.37 16.01
CA LEU A 64 5.91 3.16 16.66
C LEU A 64 5.21 4.49 16.89
N LEU A 65 4.07 4.71 16.23
CA LEU A 65 3.30 5.96 16.33
C LEU A 65 2.38 5.99 17.54
N GLY A 66 1.86 4.83 17.94
CA GLY A 66 0.97 4.69 19.09
C GLY A 66 0.70 3.24 19.40
N LEU A 67 0.21 2.97 20.60
CA LEU A 67 -0.26 1.68 21.07
C LEU A 67 -1.42 1.91 22.05
N GLU A 68 -2.52 1.22 21.84
CA GLU A 68 -3.72 1.31 22.65
C GLU A 68 -4.37 -0.05 22.85
N GLU A 69 -5.15 -0.19 23.90
CA GLU A 69 -6.01 -1.36 24.10
C GLU A 69 -7.28 -1.18 23.28
N VAL A 70 -7.72 -2.26 22.65
CA VAL A 70 -8.95 -2.32 21.85
C VAL A 70 -9.80 -3.51 22.27
N GLU A 71 -11.04 -3.55 21.81
CA GLU A 71 -11.94 -4.68 22.05
C GLU A 71 -11.35 -5.99 21.51
N GLU A 72 -11.66 -7.11 22.16
CA GLU A 72 -11.08 -8.42 21.85
C GLU A 72 -11.39 -8.92 20.44
N ASP A 73 -12.52 -8.51 19.87
CA ASP A 73 -12.97 -8.85 18.52
C ASP A 73 -12.36 -7.95 17.44
N PHE A 74 -11.60 -6.92 17.81
CA PHE A 74 -10.95 -6.04 16.84
C PHE A 74 -9.95 -6.82 15.98
N ASN A 75 -10.08 -6.62 14.67
CA ASN A 75 -9.17 -7.22 13.69
C ASN A 75 -8.66 -6.16 12.72
N ALA A 76 -7.37 -5.82 12.80
CA ALA A 76 -6.75 -4.78 11.98
C ALA A 76 -6.97 -4.96 10.46
N ARG A 77 -7.20 -6.19 10.01
CA ARG A 77 -7.45 -6.47 8.60
C ARG A 77 -8.92 -6.31 8.21
N PHE A 78 -9.83 -6.86 9.01
CA PHE A 78 -11.23 -6.99 8.63
C PHE A 78 -12.11 -5.87 9.17
N SER A 79 -11.73 -5.22 10.28
CA SER A 79 -12.44 -4.08 10.84
C SER A 79 -12.19 -2.78 10.07
N ALA A 80 -11.17 -2.74 9.20
CA ALA A 80 -10.84 -1.52 8.45
C ALA A 80 -11.88 -1.22 7.36
N LYS A 81 -12.44 -0.01 7.41
CA LYS A 81 -13.43 0.53 6.46
C LYS A 81 -12.81 0.85 5.11
N TRP A 82 -11.63 1.48 5.12
CA TRP A 82 -10.88 1.78 3.89
C TRP A 82 -9.37 1.86 4.16
N ARG A 83 -8.61 1.83 3.08
CA ARG A 83 -7.16 2.07 3.08
C ARG A 83 -6.84 3.05 1.99
N SER A 84 -5.79 3.85 2.21
CA SER A 84 -5.25 4.72 1.18
C SER A 84 -3.76 4.50 0.98
N TYR A 85 -3.32 4.79 -0.23
CA TYR A 85 -1.95 4.71 -0.66
C TYR A 85 -1.54 5.97 -1.38
N ILE A 86 -0.25 6.32 -1.28
CA ILE A 86 0.39 7.32 -2.11
C ILE A 86 1.50 6.63 -2.90
N TYR A 87 1.54 6.88 -4.20
CA TYR A 87 2.67 6.46 -5.04
C TYR A 87 3.44 7.71 -5.50
N LYS A 88 4.74 7.74 -5.21
CA LYS A 88 5.61 8.89 -5.44
C LYS A 88 6.43 8.71 -6.70
N LEU A 89 6.38 9.70 -7.59
CA LEU A 89 7.15 9.79 -8.84
C LEU A 89 8.01 11.06 -8.82
N SER A 90 9.16 11.03 -9.49
CA SER A 90 9.98 12.21 -9.75
C SER A 90 10.66 12.10 -11.11
N SER A 91 10.68 13.20 -11.87
CA SER A 91 11.51 13.34 -13.08
C SER A 91 12.95 13.77 -12.76
N LYS A 92 13.18 14.33 -11.56
CA LYS A 92 14.50 14.72 -11.09
C LYS A 92 15.23 13.53 -10.46
N LYS A 93 16.27 13.05 -11.12
CA LYS A 93 17.07 11.94 -10.59
C LYS A 93 17.91 12.40 -9.40
N ASP A 94 17.55 11.91 -8.21
CA ASP A 94 18.30 12.11 -6.96
C ASP A 94 18.68 10.74 -6.38
N ILE A 95 19.98 10.46 -6.31
CA ILE A 95 20.50 9.18 -5.81
C ILE A 95 20.15 8.93 -4.34
N PHE A 96 19.92 9.98 -3.54
CA PHE A 96 19.50 9.85 -2.14
C PHE A 96 18.01 9.47 -1.99
N GLN A 97 17.22 9.68 -3.03
CA GLN A 97 15.80 9.32 -3.08
C GLN A 97 15.55 7.96 -3.77
N ARG A 98 16.59 7.25 -4.24
CA ARG A 98 16.44 6.01 -5.04
C ARG A 98 15.61 4.91 -4.39
N ASN A 99 15.50 4.90 -3.06
CA ASN A 99 14.71 3.93 -2.30
C ASN A 99 13.37 4.52 -1.80
N ARG A 100 12.98 5.73 -2.24
CA ARG A 100 11.82 6.46 -1.72
C ARG A 100 10.86 6.94 -2.79
N VAL A 101 11.33 7.08 -4.03
CA VAL A 101 10.51 7.49 -5.17
C VAL A 101 10.83 6.61 -6.39
N MET A 102 9.89 6.47 -7.30
CA MET A 102 10.16 5.92 -8.62
C MET A 102 10.56 7.06 -9.57
N PHE A 103 11.70 6.93 -10.24
CA PHE A 103 12.12 7.91 -11.24
C PHE A 103 11.46 7.62 -12.58
N VAL A 104 10.98 8.69 -13.21
CA VAL A 104 10.46 8.70 -14.57
C VAL A 104 11.35 9.59 -15.43
N LYS A 105 11.42 9.32 -16.75
CA LYS A 105 12.36 10.03 -17.64
C LYS A 105 11.91 11.44 -17.98
N GLU A 106 10.62 11.71 -17.95
CA GLU A 106 10.00 12.95 -18.43
C GLU A 106 9.07 13.51 -17.37
N ASP A 107 8.84 14.83 -17.43
CA ASP A 107 7.84 15.48 -16.62
C ASP A 107 6.43 14.99 -16.99
N ILE A 108 5.60 14.82 -15.99
CA ILE A 108 4.25 14.29 -16.15
C ILE A 108 3.24 15.43 -16.11
N ASP A 109 2.42 15.53 -17.13
CA ASP A 109 1.22 16.34 -17.16
C ASP A 109 0.16 15.71 -16.25
N ILE A 110 -0.17 16.42 -15.18
CA ILE A 110 -1.11 15.97 -14.15
C ILE A 110 -2.52 15.80 -14.70
N GLU A 111 -2.97 16.68 -15.59
CA GLU A 111 -4.32 16.63 -16.16
C GLU A 111 -4.47 15.39 -17.05
N LYS A 112 -3.49 15.15 -17.92
CA LYS A 112 -3.46 13.95 -18.77
C LYS A 112 -3.43 12.68 -17.93
N LEU A 113 -2.59 12.63 -16.87
CA LEU A 113 -2.52 11.46 -15.99
C LEU A 113 -3.84 11.25 -15.24
N ASN A 114 -4.47 12.31 -14.74
CA ASN A 114 -5.76 12.24 -14.05
C ASN A 114 -6.88 11.72 -14.96
N LYS A 115 -6.90 12.13 -16.23
CA LYS A 115 -7.84 11.60 -17.23
C LYS A 115 -7.68 10.08 -17.39
N ILE A 116 -6.43 9.60 -17.47
CA ILE A 116 -6.13 8.16 -17.56
C ILE A 116 -6.58 7.41 -16.31
N LEU A 117 -6.30 7.95 -15.12
CA LEU A 117 -6.64 7.31 -13.84
C LEU A 117 -8.14 7.28 -13.56
N SER A 118 -8.90 8.27 -14.04
CA SER A 118 -10.31 8.47 -13.70
C SER A 118 -11.21 7.28 -14.04
N VAL A 119 -10.87 6.49 -15.05
CA VAL A 119 -11.65 5.31 -15.49
C VAL A 119 -11.65 4.18 -14.45
N LEU A 120 -10.73 4.22 -13.49
CA LEU A 120 -10.59 3.22 -12.44
C LEU A 120 -11.43 3.55 -11.18
N LYS A 121 -12.02 4.75 -11.11
CA LYS A 121 -12.86 5.15 -9.98
C LYS A 121 -14.18 4.38 -9.97
N GLY A 122 -14.64 4.00 -8.78
CA GLY A 122 -15.87 3.24 -8.57
C GLY A 122 -15.64 1.76 -8.34
N GLN A 123 -16.73 1.00 -8.40
CA GLN A 123 -16.73 -0.44 -8.17
C GLN A 123 -16.47 -1.19 -9.49
N HIS A 124 -15.41 -1.98 -9.52
CA HIS A 124 -15.02 -2.80 -10.67
C HIS A 124 -14.46 -4.15 -10.22
N ASP A 125 -14.37 -5.10 -11.15
CA ASP A 125 -13.54 -6.29 -10.95
C ASP A 125 -12.08 -5.98 -11.35
N PHE A 126 -11.21 -5.89 -10.34
CA PHE A 126 -9.79 -5.64 -10.50
C PHE A 126 -8.97 -6.95 -10.60
N GLY A 127 -9.57 -8.06 -11.01
CA GLY A 127 -8.90 -9.34 -11.17
C GLY A 127 -7.64 -9.26 -12.04
N SER A 128 -7.67 -8.50 -13.14
CA SER A 128 -6.51 -8.26 -14.01
C SER A 128 -5.43 -7.34 -13.43
N PHE A 129 -5.70 -6.69 -12.29
CA PHE A 129 -4.75 -5.82 -11.57
C PHE A 129 -4.15 -6.50 -10.33
N ARG A 130 -4.19 -7.83 -10.24
CA ARG A 130 -3.60 -8.59 -9.13
C ARG A 130 -2.48 -9.50 -9.60
N LYS A 131 -1.59 -9.88 -8.69
CA LYS A 131 -0.66 -10.98 -8.93
C LYS A 131 -1.40 -12.32 -8.96
N ALA A 132 -0.90 -13.27 -9.76
CA ALA A 132 -1.47 -14.61 -9.90
C ALA A 132 -1.57 -15.37 -8.57
N ASP A 133 -0.62 -15.15 -7.65
CA ASP A 133 -0.59 -15.75 -6.31
C ASP A 133 -1.44 -14.99 -5.26
N CYS A 134 -2.41 -14.19 -5.71
CA CYS A 134 -3.33 -13.48 -4.84
C CYS A 134 -4.41 -14.43 -4.31
N GLY A 135 -4.41 -14.69 -3.00
CA GLY A 135 -5.39 -15.57 -2.34
C GLY A 135 -6.77 -14.93 -2.11
N ALA A 136 -7.11 -13.80 -2.76
CA ALA A 136 -8.43 -13.19 -2.65
C ALA A 136 -9.45 -13.98 -3.48
N GLN A 137 -10.60 -14.31 -2.89
CA GLN A 137 -11.69 -15.04 -3.53
C GLN A 137 -12.38 -14.22 -4.63
N SER A 138 -12.45 -12.89 -4.47
CA SER A 138 -13.08 -11.97 -5.42
C SER A 138 -12.14 -10.86 -5.82
N GLY A 139 -12.19 -10.46 -7.11
CA GLY A 139 -11.50 -9.28 -7.66
C GLY A 139 -12.23 -7.97 -7.43
N ILE A 140 -13.51 -8.01 -7.01
CA ILE A 140 -14.36 -6.82 -6.88
C ILE A 140 -13.82 -5.92 -5.78
N ARG A 141 -13.52 -4.66 -6.14
CA ARG A 141 -13.09 -3.60 -5.22
C ARG A 141 -13.77 -2.29 -5.61
N GLU A 142 -13.84 -1.38 -4.67
CA GLU A 142 -14.38 -0.05 -4.91
C GLU A 142 -13.29 1.00 -4.61
N ILE A 143 -12.86 1.71 -5.64
CA ILE A 143 -11.95 2.85 -5.52
C ILE A 143 -12.80 4.10 -5.31
N TYR A 144 -12.72 4.68 -4.11
CA TYR A 144 -13.43 5.91 -3.74
C TYR A 144 -12.80 7.14 -4.35
N GLU A 145 -11.46 7.17 -4.32
CA GLU A 145 -10.67 8.28 -4.81
C GLU A 145 -9.42 7.76 -5.53
N ILE A 146 -9.12 8.36 -6.67
CA ILE A 146 -7.87 8.15 -7.41
C ILE A 146 -7.55 9.41 -8.17
N TYR A 147 -6.39 10.00 -7.90
CA TYR A 147 -5.92 11.20 -8.59
C TYR A 147 -4.42 11.42 -8.38
N ALA A 148 -3.81 12.17 -9.31
CA ALA A 148 -2.44 12.64 -9.22
C ALA A 148 -2.41 14.13 -8.88
N TYR A 149 -1.41 14.54 -8.11
CA TYR A 149 -1.15 15.95 -7.76
C TYR A 149 0.35 16.21 -7.61
N LYS A 150 0.74 17.45 -7.76
CA LYS A 150 2.13 17.88 -7.56
C LYS A 150 2.37 18.19 -6.07
N SER A 151 3.46 17.65 -5.53
CA SER A 151 3.91 17.90 -4.17
C SER A 151 5.40 18.21 -4.19
N ASN A 152 5.75 19.49 -4.08
CA ASN A 152 7.11 19.99 -4.31
C ASN A 152 7.64 19.56 -5.69
N ASP A 153 8.78 18.86 -5.73
CA ASP A 153 9.41 18.31 -6.94
C ASP A 153 8.94 16.88 -7.28
N GLU A 154 7.96 16.36 -6.55
CA GLU A 154 7.39 15.03 -6.75
C GLU A 154 5.98 15.10 -7.30
N ILE A 155 5.57 14.04 -7.97
CA ILE A 155 4.19 13.80 -8.35
C ILE A 155 3.69 12.64 -7.50
N HIS A 156 2.60 12.87 -6.80
CA HIS A 156 1.96 11.87 -5.96
C HIS A 156 0.68 11.38 -6.64
N ILE A 157 0.52 10.06 -6.73
CA ILE A 157 -0.74 9.43 -7.12
C ILE A 157 -1.38 8.90 -5.85
N TYR A 158 -2.53 9.46 -5.48
CA TYR A 158 -3.32 9.05 -4.33
C TYR A 158 -4.39 8.06 -4.74
N LEU A 159 -4.56 6.99 -3.94
CA LEU A 159 -5.62 6.00 -4.10
C LEU A 159 -6.25 5.71 -2.74
N LYS A 160 -7.59 5.68 -2.70
CA LYS A 160 -8.38 5.28 -1.53
C LYS A 160 -9.44 4.29 -1.97
N ALA A 161 -9.54 3.15 -1.28
CA ALA A 161 -10.47 2.08 -1.62
C ALA A 161 -10.93 1.31 -0.37
N ASN A 162 -12.04 0.57 -0.49
CA ASN A 162 -12.48 -0.36 0.55
C ASN A 162 -11.38 -1.38 0.90
N SER A 163 -10.69 -1.90 -0.10
CA SER A 163 -9.52 -2.77 0.06
C SER A 163 -8.75 -2.90 -1.25
N PHE A 164 -7.55 -3.46 -1.20
CA PHE A 164 -6.70 -3.67 -2.37
C PHE A 164 -6.29 -5.14 -2.50
N LEU A 165 -6.18 -5.62 -3.73
CA LEU A 165 -5.63 -6.92 -4.05
C LEU A 165 -4.09 -6.88 -3.97
N LYS A 166 -3.46 -8.06 -3.94
CA LYS A 166 -1.99 -8.16 -3.90
C LYS A 166 -1.36 -7.42 -5.07
N SER A 167 -0.48 -6.47 -4.76
CA SER A 167 0.23 -5.58 -5.68
C SER A 167 -0.66 -4.69 -6.57
N MET A 168 -1.96 -4.59 -6.30
CA MET A 168 -2.95 -3.89 -7.13
C MET A 168 -2.53 -2.44 -7.43
N VAL A 169 -2.17 -1.66 -6.43
CA VAL A 169 -1.77 -0.25 -6.62
C VAL A 169 -0.58 -0.11 -7.57
N ARG A 170 0.43 -0.97 -7.42
CA ARG A 170 1.62 -0.96 -8.28
C ARG A 170 1.29 -1.33 -9.73
N ILE A 171 0.38 -2.28 -9.93
CA ILE A 171 -0.09 -2.66 -11.28
C ILE A 171 -0.93 -1.54 -11.89
N ILE A 172 -1.79 -0.88 -11.11
CA ILE A 172 -2.55 0.30 -11.56
C ILE A 172 -1.59 1.39 -12.02
N VAL A 173 -0.64 1.78 -11.18
CA VAL A 173 0.31 2.85 -11.50
C VAL A 173 1.16 2.49 -12.71
N GLY A 174 1.73 1.29 -12.77
CA GLY A 174 2.52 0.84 -13.92
C GLY A 174 1.70 0.84 -15.21
N SER A 175 0.46 0.34 -15.16
CA SER A 175 -0.45 0.34 -16.31
C SER A 175 -0.81 1.74 -16.76
N ALA A 176 -1.11 2.65 -15.83
CA ALA A 176 -1.44 4.05 -16.15
C ALA A 176 -0.25 4.78 -16.77
N LEU A 177 0.97 4.56 -16.26
CA LEU A 177 2.18 5.14 -16.85
C LEU A 177 2.47 4.57 -18.24
N SER A 178 2.25 3.28 -18.48
CA SER A 178 2.40 2.69 -19.82
C SER A 178 1.42 3.28 -20.84
N VAL A 179 0.19 3.63 -20.43
CA VAL A 179 -0.75 4.39 -21.26
C VAL A 179 -0.27 5.83 -21.44
N TYR A 180 0.17 6.47 -20.37
CA TYR A 180 0.66 7.86 -20.39
C TYR A 180 1.80 8.06 -21.38
N PHE A 181 2.77 7.15 -21.40
CA PHE A 181 3.95 7.19 -22.28
C PHE A 181 3.70 6.57 -23.68
N GLY A 182 2.46 6.15 -23.98
CA GLY A 182 2.09 5.61 -25.29
C GLY A 182 2.57 4.18 -25.57
N GLU A 183 3.04 3.46 -24.55
CA GLU A 183 3.41 2.04 -24.65
C GLU A 183 2.18 1.13 -24.78
N LYS A 184 1.03 1.60 -24.28
CA LYS A 184 -0.28 0.96 -24.36
C LYS A 184 -1.32 1.93 -24.90
N SER A 185 -2.37 1.40 -25.53
CA SER A 185 -3.49 2.20 -26.06
C SER A 185 -4.29 2.88 -24.93
N GLU A 186 -5.00 3.95 -25.27
CA GLU A 186 -5.85 4.69 -24.33
C GLU A 186 -6.92 3.80 -23.68
N ASP A 187 -7.46 2.82 -24.40
CA ASP A 187 -8.47 1.89 -23.90
C ASP A 187 -7.91 0.75 -23.03
N TYR A 188 -6.60 0.70 -22.83
CA TYR A 188 -5.95 -0.42 -22.15
C TYR A 188 -6.49 -0.68 -20.75
N LEU A 189 -6.66 0.36 -19.92
CA LEU A 189 -7.19 0.22 -18.56
C LEU A 189 -8.65 -0.24 -18.56
N ILE A 190 -9.47 0.28 -19.48
CA ILE A 190 -10.87 -0.11 -19.66
C ILE A 190 -10.94 -1.59 -20.08
N ASN A 191 -10.08 -1.99 -21.00
CA ASN A 191 -10.02 -3.39 -21.45
C ASN A 191 -9.61 -4.34 -20.33
N LYS A 192 -8.70 -3.92 -19.45
CA LYS A 192 -8.34 -4.70 -18.25
C LYS A 192 -9.52 -4.85 -17.28
N LEU A 193 -10.32 -3.80 -17.06
CA LEU A 193 -11.52 -3.88 -16.21
C LEU A 193 -12.58 -4.79 -16.81
N LYS A 194 -12.75 -4.79 -18.14
CA LYS A 194 -13.71 -5.67 -18.84
C LYS A 194 -13.26 -7.13 -18.90
N ASN A 195 -11.98 -7.40 -18.72
CA ASN A 195 -11.37 -8.74 -18.79
C ASN A 195 -10.59 -9.05 -17.51
N PRO A 196 -11.27 -9.31 -16.38
CA PRO A 196 -10.63 -9.49 -15.07
C PRO A 196 -9.68 -10.70 -15.00
N ASP A 197 -9.85 -11.69 -15.86
CA ASP A 197 -8.99 -12.87 -15.96
C ASP A 197 -7.76 -12.65 -16.84
N MET A 198 -7.65 -11.49 -17.48
CA MET A 198 -6.51 -11.14 -18.33
C MET A 198 -5.23 -11.09 -17.49
N GLN A 199 -4.39 -12.13 -17.67
CA GLN A 199 -3.04 -12.19 -17.11
C GLN A 199 -2.06 -11.73 -18.18
N GLU A 200 -1.25 -10.73 -17.88
CA GLU A 200 -0.19 -10.32 -18.79
C GLU A 200 1.11 -11.05 -18.50
N ASN A 201 1.67 -11.66 -19.53
CA ASN A 201 3.03 -12.18 -19.53
C ASN A 201 3.99 -10.99 -19.63
N GLY A 202 4.26 -10.30 -18.52
CA GLY A 202 5.14 -9.15 -18.51
C GLY A 202 4.88 -8.22 -17.33
N LYS A 203 5.90 -7.48 -16.93
CA LYS A 203 5.85 -6.72 -15.68
C LYS A 203 5.38 -5.28 -15.91
N ILE A 204 4.09 -5.07 -16.17
CA ILE A 204 3.52 -3.73 -16.02
C ILE A 204 3.20 -3.51 -14.54
N MET A 205 4.22 -3.39 -13.74
CA MET A 205 4.09 -3.15 -12.30
C MET A 205 5.14 -2.12 -11.88
N ALA A 206 4.69 -0.99 -11.38
CA ALA A 206 5.55 0.07 -10.89
C ALA A 206 6.49 -0.42 -9.76
N GLU A 207 7.64 0.20 -9.63
CA GLU A 207 8.66 -0.16 -8.65
C GLU A 207 8.15 -0.01 -7.20
N PRO A 208 8.58 -0.86 -6.24
CA PRO A 208 7.99 -0.87 -4.91
C PRO A 208 8.32 0.38 -4.08
N GLN A 209 9.50 0.97 -4.26
CA GLN A 209 9.99 2.07 -3.42
C GLN A 209 9.18 3.37 -3.53
N GLY A 210 8.42 3.54 -4.62
CA GLY A 210 7.51 4.68 -4.75
C GLY A 210 6.21 4.53 -3.97
N LEU A 211 5.86 3.31 -3.50
CA LEU A 211 4.58 3.04 -2.87
C LEU A 211 4.63 3.17 -1.36
N TYR A 212 3.63 3.86 -0.80
CA TYR A 212 3.42 4.06 0.64
C TYR A 212 1.99 3.72 1.02
N LEU A 213 1.81 2.79 1.97
CA LEU A 213 0.54 2.70 2.70
C LEU A 213 0.41 4.00 3.51
N TYR A 214 -0.59 4.82 3.17
CA TYR A 214 -0.71 6.17 3.70
C TYR A 214 -1.56 6.19 4.97
N GLU A 215 -2.75 5.59 4.90
CA GLU A 215 -3.69 5.61 6.02
C GLU A 215 -4.62 4.40 5.99
N VAL A 216 -5.08 3.98 7.16
CA VAL A 216 -6.09 2.95 7.38
C VAL A 216 -7.14 3.51 8.34
N GLU A 217 -8.43 3.35 8.01
CA GLU A 217 -9.56 3.82 8.82
C GLU A 217 -10.34 2.66 9.39
N TYR A 218 -10.81 2.82 10.65
CA TYR A 218 -11.57 1.84 11.40
C TYR A 218 -12.92 2.35 11.85
#